data_833e40c4a5202f63bae45ed263bc9942
#
_entry.id   833e40c4a5202f63bae45ed263bc9942
#
_cell.length_a   1.000
_cell.length_b   1.000
_cell.length_c   1.000
_cell.angle_alpha   90.00
_cell.angle_beta   90.00
_cell.angle_gamma   90.00
#
_symmetry.space_group_name_H-M   'P 1'
#
loop_
_entity.id
_entity.type
_entity.pdbx_description
1 polymer ?
#
loop_
_entity_poly.entity_id
_entity_poly.type
_entity_poly.pdbx_seq_one_letter_code
_entity_poly.pdbx_strand_id
1 'polypeptide(L)'
;MLGSADYQTLYDNYEELTKISFDYAVVEKEKNIQCLRFSGEWRDVGSWDAFTDVMDSAAIGNVQMADCTDTNVINQLDLPVICVGLKDIVVSVGCDGVLVSDKSKSSTIKPYVDKLDPMARFEEKAWGSFTILDIQPESLT
;
A
#
# COMPACT_ATOMS: atom_id res chain seq x y z
N MET A 1 29.76 11.89 -9.47
CA MET A 1 30.11 11.73 -8.04
C MET A 1 29.20 12.64 -7.24
N LEU A 2 28.15 12.06 -6.60
CA LEU A 2 27.18 12.82 -5.79
C LEU A 2 27.53 12.82 -4.27
N GLY A 3 28.77 12.48 -3.92
CA GLY A 3 29.19 12.22 -2.53
C GLY A 3 29.18 13.42 -1.58
N SER A 4 28.77 14.61 -2.02
CA SER A 4 28.59 15.80 -1.18
C SER A 4 27.60 16.80 -1.79
N ALA A 5 26.70 16.34 -2.67
CA ALA A 5 25.67 17.21 -3.23
C ALA A 5 24.68 17.60 -2.12
N ASP A 6 24.35 18.88 -2.03
CA ASP A 6 23.27 19.33 -1.17
C ASP A 6 21.91 18.87 -1.71
N TYR A 7 20.86 19.03 -0.91
CA TYR A 7 19.51 18.61 -1.27
C TYR A 7 19.04 19.25 -2.58
N GLN A 8 19.34 20.53 -2.80
CA GLN A 8 18.89 21.24 -4.00
C GLN A 8 19.53 20.67 -5.26
N THR A 9 20.83 20.39 -5.24
CA THR A 9 21.55 19.77 -6.35
C THR A 9 20.98 18.37 -6.66
N LEU A 10 20.64 17.58 -5.62
CA LEU A 10 20.03 16.29 -5.83
C LEU A 10 18.62 16.40 -6.42
N TYR A 11 17.83 17.34 -5.94
CA TYR A 11 16.46 17.59 -6.41
C TYR A 11 16.45 18.00 -7.89
N ASP A 12 17.31 18.95 -8.27
CA ASP A 12 17.38 19.51 -9.63
C ASP A 12 17.85 18.46 -10.67
N ASN A 13 18.62 17.46 -10.24
CA ASN A 13 19.14 16.40 -11.12
C ASN A 13 18.48 15.05 -10.90
N TYR A 14 17.39 14.98 -10.13
CA TYR A 14 16.77 13.70 -9.76
C TYR A 14 16.23 12.92 -10.97
N GLU A 15 15.71 13.61 -11.96
CA GLU A 15 15.18 12.99 -13.19
C GLU A 15 16.28 12.37 -14.08
N GLU A 16 17.54 12.82 -13.92
CA GLU A 16 18.68 12.27 -14.66
C GLU A 16 19.18 10.94 -14.07
N LEU A 17 18.70 10.58 -12.86
CA LEU A 17 19.09 9.34 -12.23
C LEU A 17 18.50 8.13 -12.97
N THR A 18 19.33 7.11 -13.15
CA THR A 18 18.89 5.85 -13.74
C THR A 18 17.83 5.19 -12.85
N LYS A 19 16.65 4.87 -13.41
CA LYS A 19 15.59 4.13 -12.71
C LYS A 19 16.01 2.67 -12.56
N ILE A 20 16.71 2.35 -11.49
CA ILE A 20 17.19 1.01 -11.16
C ILE A 20 17.09 0.80 -9.65
N SER A 21 16.74 -0.40 -9.21
CA SER A 21 16.74 -0.71 -7.77
C SER A 21 18.16 -0.68 -7.19
N PHE A 22 18.28 -0.40 -5.91
CA PHE A 22 19.55 -0.44 -5.18
C PHE A 22 20.21 -1.82 -5.28
N ASP A 23 19.41 -2.89 -5.27
CA ASP A 23 19.90 -4.25 -5.37
C ASP A 23 20.66 -4.46 -6.70
N TYR A 24 20.05 -4.12 -7.82
CA TYR A 24 20.69 -4.23 -9.14
C TYR A 24 21.81 -3.22 -9.35
N ALA A 25 21.68 -2.01 -8.79
CA ALA A 25 22.67 -0.96 -8.97
C ALA A 25 23.95 -1.22 -8.18
N VAL A 26 23.83 -1.72 -6.97
CA VAL A 26 24.92 -1.80 -5.98
C VAL A 26 25.12 -3.21 -5.47
N VAL A 27 24.10 -3.85 -4.88
CA VAL A 27 24.26 -5.10 -4.11
C VAL A 27 24.80 -6.23 -4.98
N GLU A 28 24.22 -6.45 -6.16
CA GLU A 28 24.66 -7.53 -7.05
C GLU A 28 26.07 -7.32 -7.65
N LYS A 29 26.55 -6.08 -7.66
CA LYS A 29 27.87 -5.73 -8.21
C LYS A 29 28.95 -5.66 -7.15
N GLU A 30 28.58 -5.51 -5.88
CA GLU A 30 29.54 -5.38 -4.79
C GLU A 30 30.14 -6.75 -4.44
N LYS A 31 31.47 -6.82 -4.36
CA LYS A 31 32.21 -8.05 -4.09
C LYS A 31 32.55 -8.25 -2.61
N ASN A 32 32.48 -7.18 -1.82
CA ASN A 32 32.85 -7.18 -0.41
C ASN A 32 31.62 -7.03 0.48
N ILE A 33 30.60 -7.86 0.26
CA ILE A 33 29.37 -7.87 1.08
C ILE A 33 29.60 -8.71 2.33
N GLN A 34 29.31 -8.15 3.50
CA GLN A 34 29.24 -8.88 4.75
C GLN A 34 27.78 -9.23 5.04
N CYS A 35 27.51 -10.52 5.23
CA CYS A 35 26.19 -11.01 5.59
C CYS A 35 26.20 -11.48 7.05
N LEU A 36 25.27 -10.98 7.83
CA LEU A 36 24.97 -11.50 9.16
C LEU A 36 23.87 -12.55 9.06
N ARG A 37 24.11 -13.73 9.65
CA ARG A 37 23.08 -14.76 9.70
C ARG A 37 21.98 -14.30 10.69
N PHE A 38 20.75 -14.24 10.19
CA PHE A 38 19.57 -14.00 10.98
C PHE A 38 18.79 -15.30 11.18
N SER A 39 18.42 -15.65 12.38
CA SER A 39 17.66 -16.87 12.73
C SER A 39 16.24 -16.59 13.23
N GLY A 40 15.78 -15.34 13.16
CA GLY A 40 14.41 -14.95 13.45
C GLY A 40 13.49 -15.13 12.24
N GLU A 41 12.24 -14.73 12.39
CA GLU A 41 11.30 -14.64 11.27
C GLU A 41 11.47 -13.33 10.53
N TRP A 42 11.45 -13.41 9.21
CA TRP A 42 11.37 -12.26 8.31
C TRP A 42 10.33 -12.57 7.24
N ARG A 43 9.41 -11.64 7.03
CA ARG A 43 8.37 -11.77 6.01
C ARG A 43 8.27 -10.49 5.19
N ASP A 44 8.16 -10.65 3.89
CA ASP A 44 7.75 -9.58 3.00
C ASP A 44 6.23 -9.48 3.02
N VAL A 45 5.70 -8.35 3.49
CA VAL A 45 4.26 -8.07 3.57
C VAL A 45 3.80 -7.11 2.46
N GLY A 46 4.47 -7.14 1.32
CA GLY A 46 4.19 -6.28 0.17
C GLY A 46 2.90 -6.61 -0.60
N SER A 47 2.18 -7.67 -0.24
CA SER A 47 0.90 -8.06 -0.86
C SER A 47 -0.17 -8.29 0.20
N TRP A 48 -1.45 -8.19 -0.19
CA TRP A 48 -2.57 -8.32 0.75
C TRP A 48 -2.68 -9.70 1.39
N ASP A 49 -2.38 -10.77 0.67
CA ASP A 49 -2.32 -12.12 1.22
C ASP A 49 -1.24 -12.23 2.30
N ALA A 50 -0.01 -11.81 2.00
CA ALA A 50 1.08 -11.82 2.97
C ALA A 50 0.78 -10.92 4.19
N PHE A 51 0.14 -9.76 3.98
CA PHE A 51 -0.27 -8.89 5.08
C PHE A 51 -1.36 -9.51 5.94
N THR A 52 -2.40 -10.10 5.34
CA THR A 52 -3.50 -10.72 6.08
C THR A 52 -3.07 -11.97 6.86
N ASP A 53 -2.03 -12.66 6.42
CA ASP A 53 -1.44 -13.81 7.12
C ASP A 53 -0.76 -13.43 8.45
N VAL A 54 -0.35 -12.18 8.62
CA VAL A 54 0.30 -11.68 9.84
C VAL A 54 -0.62 -10.82 10.71
N MET A 55 -1.88 -10.66 10.31
CA MET A 55 -2.87 -9.93 11.11
C MET A 55 -3.29 -10.74 12.34
N ASP A 56 -3.32 -10.10 13.51
CA ASP A 56 -3.82 -10.71 14.76
C ASP A 56 -5.35 -10.89 14.76
N SER A 57 -6.07 -10.16 13.90
CA SER A 57 -7.54 -10.19 13.81
C SER A 57 -8.00 -10.23 12.36
N ALA A 58 -9.03 -10.98 12.07
CA ALA A 58 -9.65 -11.00 10.74
C ALA A 58 -10.34 -9.67 10.37
N ALA A 59 -10.65 -8.81 11.34
CA ALA A 59 -11.34 -7.55 11.12
C ALA A 59 -10.66 -6.40 11.89
N ILE A 60 -10.50 -5.27 11.23
CA ILE A 60 -10.03 -4.01 11.81
C ILE A 60 -11.07 -2.92 11.48
N GLY A 61 -11.42 -2.12 12.49
CA GLY A 61 -12.39 -1.03 12.35
C GLY A 61 -13.83 -1.45 12.61
N ASN A 62 -14.80 -0.65 12.14
CA ASN A 62 -16.22 -0.92 12.31
C ASN A 62 -16.70 -1.97 11.29
N VAL A 63 -16.57 -3.24 11.66
CA VAL A 63 -16.83 -4.38 10.78
C VAL A 63 -17.71 -5.42 11.46
N GLN A 64 -18.68 -5.95 10.73
CA GLN A 64 -19.47 -7.12 11.11
C GLN A 64 -19.30 -8.22 10.07
N MET A 65 -18.93 -9.41 10.54
CA MET A 65 -18.74 -10.58 9.68
C MET A 65 -19.63 -11.73 10.13
N ALA A 66 -20.27 -12.39 9.19
CA ALA A 66 -21.08 -13.58 9.41
C ALA A 66 -20.83 -14.61 8.30
N ASP A 67 -20.68 -15.88 8.69
CA ASP A 67 -20.47 -17.01 7.77
C ASP A 67 -19.29 -16.83 6.81
N CYS A 68 -18.27 -16.08 7.23
CA CYS A 68 -17.04 -15.84 6.46
C CYS A 68 -15.95 -16.85 6.81
N THR A 69 -15.18 -17.26 5.80
CA THR A 69 -14.04 -18.18 5.96
C THR A 69 -12.82 -17.55 5.29
N ASP A 70 -11.69 -17.55 6.00
CA ASP A 70 -10.41 -16.99 5.50
C ASP A 70 -10.59 -15.61 4.82
N THR A 71 -11.36 -14.74 5.48
CA THR A 71 -11.70 -13.40 4.99
C THR A 71 -11.17 -12.37 5.96
N ASN A 72 -10.46 -11.37 5.44
CA ASN A 72 -9.95 -10.26 6.22
C ASN A 72 -10.58 -8.96 5.74
N VAL A 73 -10.95 -8.11 6.70
CA VAL A 73 -11.58 -6.81 6.42
C VAL A 73 -10.86 -5.72 7.18
N ILE A 74 -10.32 -4.75 6.46
CA ILE A 74 -9.65 -3.59 7.01
C ILE A 74 -10.49 -2.35 6.67
N ASN A 75 -11.17 -1.79 7.66
CA ASN A 75 -11.98 -0.61 7.50
C ASN A 75 -11.34 0.56 8.26
N GLN A 76 -10.85 1.53 7.53
CA GLN A 76 -10.24 2.75 8.08
C GLN A 76 -11.25 3.89 8.28
N LEU A 77 -12.51 3.66 7.88
CA LEU A 77 -13.57 4.65 8.00
C LEU A 77 -14.51 4.32 9.18
N ASP A 78 -15.27 5.32 9.64
CA ASP A 78 -16.29 5.14 10.67
C ASP A 78 -17.58 4.47 10.13
N LEU A 79 -17.70 4.32 8.82
CA LEU A 79 -18.83 3.66 8.18
C LEU A 79 -18.85 2.16 8.54
N PRO A 80 -19.99 1.57 8.89
CA PRO A 80 -20.07 0.14 9.14
C PRO A 80 -19.88 -0.65 7.85
N VAL A 81 -19.04 -1.69 7.91
CA VAL A 81 -18.85 -2.67 6.84
C VAL A 81 -19.41 -4.00 7.28
N ILE A 82 -20.30 -4.58 6.49
CA ILE A 82 -20.94 -5.87 6.76
C ILE A 82 -20.50 -6.85 5.67
N CYS A 83 -19.94 -7.98 6.08
CA CYS A 83 -19.50 -9.05 5.20
C CYS A 83 -20.20 -10.34 5.59
N VAL A 84 -20.88 -10.99 4.65
CA VAL A 84 -21.65 -12.22 4.90
C VAL A 84 -21.34 -13.26 3.83
N GLY A 85 -20.99 -14.47 4.27
CA GLY A 85 -20.82 -15.63 3.39
C GLY A 85 -19.62 -15.55 2.46
N LEU A 86 -18.60 -14.72 2.80
CA LEU A 86 -17.40 -14.56 1.98
C LEU A 86 -16.36 -15.65 2.29
N LYS A 87 -15.57 -15.97 1.27
CA LYS A 87 -14.50 -16.97 1.40
C LYS A 87 -13.27 -16.53 0.64
N ASP A 88 -12.09 -16.66 1.28
CA ASP A 88 -10.77 -16.36 0.70
C ASP A 88 -10.64 -14.92 0.16
N ILE A 89 -11.27 -13.94 0.84
CA ILE A 89 -11.41 -12.55 0.39
C ILE A 89 -10.64 -11.59 1.31
N VAL A 90 -10.05 -10.58 0.72
CA VAL A 90 -9.63 -9.36 1.42
C VAL A 90 -10.53 -8.19 1.01
N VAL A 91 -10.98 -7.45 2.02
CA VAL A 91 -11.72 -6.18 1.84
C VAL A 91 -10.93 -5.08 2.53
N SER A 92 -10.57 -4.05 1.79
CA SER A 92 -9.94 -2.84 2.33
C SER A 92 -10.80 -1.63 1.99
N VAL A 93 -11.18 -0.88 3.02
CA VAL A 93 -12.04 0.30 2.90
C VAL A 93 -11.27 1.50 3.45
N GLY A 94 -10.96 2.44 2.59
CA GLY A 94 -10.23 3.66 2.91
C GLY A 94 -10.83 4.89 2.24
N CYS A 95 -10.29 6.06 2.54
CA CYS A 95 -10.74 7.33 1.95
C CYS A 95 -10.54 7.39 0.43
N ASP A 96 -9.55 6.65 -0.11
CA ASP A 96 -9.25 6.64 -1.53
C ASP A 96 -10.08 5.62 -2.31
N GLY A 97 -10.79 4.72 -1.62
CA GLY A 97 -11.65 3.74 -2.27
C GLY A 97 -11.87 2.46 -1.49
N VAL A 98 -12.54 1.54 -2.15
CA VAL A 98 -12.85 0.21 -1.62
C VAL A 98 -12.21 -0.83 -2.54
N LEU A 99 -11.38 -1.69 -1.95
CA LEU A 99 -10.83 -2.87 -2.59
C LEU A 99 -11.56 -4.12 -2.08
N VAL A 100 -12.02 -4.95 -3.00
CA VAL A 100 -12.48 -6.31 -2.72
C VAL A 100 -11.75 -7.25 -3.66
N SER A 101 -11.00 -8.19 -3.13
CA SER A 101 -10.20 -9.12 -3.94
C SER A 101 -10.14 -10.50 -3.32
N ASP A 102 -10.09 -11.51 -4.16
CA ASP A 102 -9.60 -12.82 -3.77
C ASP A 102 -8.14 -12.70 -3.31
N LYS A 103 -7.78 -13.30 -2.18
CA LYS A 103 -6.44 -13.24 -1.61
C LYS A 103 -5.37 -13.75 -2.59
N SER A 104 -5.66 -14.84 -3.31
CA SER A 104 -4.74 -15.41 -4.30
C SER A 104 -4.47 -14.49 -5.50
N LYS A 105 -5.28 -13.44 -5.68
CA LYS A 105 -5.15 -12.44 -6.75
C LYS A 105 -4.50 -11.15 -6.29
N SER A 106 -4.19 -11.03 -5.01
CA SER A 106 -3.69 -9.78 -4.41
C SER A 106 -2.41 -9.27 -5.07
N SER A 107 -1.52 -10.14 -5.53
CA SER A 107 -0.31 -9.76 -6.26
C SER A 107 -0.57 -9.18 -7.65
N THR A 108 -1.77 -9.37 -8.21
CA THR A 108 -2.15 -8.91 -9.55
C THR A 108 -2.96 -7.60 -9.56
N ILE A 109 -3.18 -6.98 -8.40
CA ILE A 109 -4.02 -5.79 -8.23
C ILE A 109 -3.39 -4.54 -8.86
N LYS A 110 -2.06 -4.41 -8.78
CA LYS A 110 -1.34 -3.20 -9.19
C LYS A 110 -1.73 -2.64 -10.57
N PRO A 111 -1.84 -3.43 -11.66
CA PRO A 111 -2.24 -2.90 -12.96
C PRO A 111 -3.65 -2.31 -13.02
N TYR A 112 -4.51 -2.64 -12.06
CA TYR A 112 -5.86 -2.08 -11.95
C TYR A 112 -5.83 -0.78 -11.17
N VAL A 113 -5.07 -0.74 -10.07
CA VAL A 113 -4.87 0.49 -9.27
C VAL A 113 -4.17 1.57 -10.10
N ASP A 114 -3.15 1.21 -10.87
CA ASP A 114 -2.41 2.14 -11.74
C ASP A 114 -3.29 2.81 -12.84
N LYS A 115 -4.49 2.27 -13.10
CA LYS A 115 -5.46 2.85 -14.03
C LYS A 115 -6.46 3.80 -13.38
N LEU A 116 -6.54 3.78 -12.06
CA LEU A 116 -7.39 4.71 -11.35
C LEU A 116 -6.72 6.09 -11.41
N ASP A 117 -7.52 7.11 -11.72
CA ASP A 117 -7.04 8.49 -11.62
C ASP A 117 -6.78 8.79 -10.14
N PRO A 118 -5.54 9.04 -9.72
CA PRO A 118 -5.20 9.22 -8.32
C PRO A 118 -5.58 10.63 -7.88
N MET A 119 -6.87 10.91 -7.74
CA MET A 119 -7.26 12.00 -6.89
C MET A 119 -7.11 11.52 -5.46
N ALA A 120 -5.88 11.64 -4.93
CA ALA A 120 -5.61 11.29 -3.55
C ALA A 120 -6.58 12.08 -2.64
N ARG A 121 -7.50 11.36 -1.99
CA ARG A 121 -8.46 11.97 -1.05
C ARG A 121 -7.84 12.23 0.31
N PHE A 122 -6.70 11.63 0.57
CA PHE A 122 -5.89 11.85 1.77
C PHE A 122 -4.48 12.22 1.36
N GLU A 123 -3.93 13.26 1.96
CA GLU A 123 -2.54 13.62 1.77
C GLU A 123 -1.93 14.10 3.09
N GLU A 124 -0.75 13.58 3.41
CA GLU A 124 0.03 13.99 4.55
C GLU A 124 1.20 14.85 4.09
N LYS A 125 1.33 16.03 4.67
CA LYS A 125 2.38 17.00 4.42
C LYS A 125 3.19 17.24 5.68
N ALA A 126 4.35 17.86 5.55
CA ALA A 126 5.18 18.23 6.71
C ALA A 126 4.48 19.15 7.72
N TRP A 127 3.43 19.87 7.30
CA TRP A 127 2.65 20.79 8.14
C TRP A 127 1.32 20.20 8.64
N GLY A 128 0.93 18.99 8.22
CA GLY A 128 -0.31 18.34 8.61
C GLY A 128 -0.88 17.43 7.54
N SER A 129 -2.06 16.89 7.79
CA SER A 129 -2.80 16.04 6.86
C SER A 129 -4.12 16.71 6.46
N PHE A 130 -4.62 16.39 5.27
CA PHE A 130 -5.97 16.75 4.86
C PHE A 130 -6.67 15.57 4.19
N THR A 131 -8.00 15.55 4.33
CA THR A 131 -8.86 14.57 3.69
C THR A 131 -9.93 15.32 2.90
N ILE A 132 -10.13 14.96 1.64
CA ILE A 132 -11.21 15.47 0.80
C ILE A 132 -12.48 14.72 1.19
N LEU A 133 -13.44 15.42 1.80
CA LEU A 133 -14.69 14.81 2.29
C LEU A 133 -15.74 14.67 1.19
N ASP A 134 -15.77 15.62 0.23
CA ASP A 134 -16.73 15.64 -0.85
C ASP A 134 -16.19 16.43 -2.04
N ILE A 135 -16.51 15.98 -3.25
CA ILE A 135 -16.22 16.68 -4.50
C ILE A 135 -17.57 16.86 -5.20
N GLN A 136 -18.13 18.05 -5.11
CA GLN A 136 -19.34 18.35 -5.87
C GLN A 136 -18.97 18.61 -7.33
N PRO A 137 -19.55 17.86 -8.28
CA PRO A 137 -19.36 18.20 -9.69
C PRO A 137 -19.96 19.60 -9.91
N GLU A 138 -19.20 20.47 -10.60
CA GLU A 138 -19.73 21.76 -11.03
C GLU A 138 -21.04 21.50 -11.78
N SER A 139 -22.13 22.06 -11.32
CA SER A 139 -23.39 22.04 -12.04
C SER A 139 -23.16 22.84 -13.32
N LEU A 140 -23.12 22.15 -14.46
CA LEU A 140 -23.20 22.80 -15.76
C LEU A 140 -24.57 23.50 -15.84
N THR A 141 -24.59 24.79 -15.57
CA THR A 141 -25.70 25.70 -15.90
C THR A 141 -25.63 26.08 -17.38
#